data_61aa8a02366e2271269c8a563e457cf1
#
_entry.id   61aa8a02366e2271269c8a563e457cf1
#
_cell.length_a   1.000
_cell.length_b   1.000
_cell.length_c   1.000
_cell.angle_alpha   90.00
_cell.angle_beta   90.00
_cell.angle_gamma   90.00
#
_symmetry.space_group_name_H-M   'P 1'
#
loop_
_entity.id
_entity.type
_entity.pdbx_description
1 polymer ?
#
loop_
_entity_poly.entity_id
_entity_poly.type
_entity_poly.pdbx_seq_one_letter_code
_entity_poly.pdbx_strand_id
1 'polypeptide(L)'
;MDAAALKKKTSRKKLLDNLEMVDIKPSLRRYPFIGFKPGREVGNIVLNVEGLTKVVDGEKLINNVSFSIQPNEKVAFVGDDKATEAFFKIIMGEDEDYEGEFKWGVTTSQSYFPKDNSKYFNDCELSLVDWLRQFTDGNVYEQDLRGRLGRVLFSGEEALKKANVLSG
;
A
#
# COMPACT_ATOMS: atom_id res chain seq x y z
N MET A 1 14.91 -12.97 61.18
CA MET A 1 14.07 -12.90 59.93
C MET A 1 12.63 -12.82 60.39
N ASP A 2 11.96 -11.80 59.93
CA ASP A 2 10.63 -11.45 60.40
C ASP A 2 9.56 -12.42 59.81
N ALA A 3 8.83 -13.12 60.67
CA ALA A 3 7.82 -14.12 60.31
C ALA A 3 6.70 -13.53 59.43
N ALA A 4 6.45 -12.23 59.55
CA ALA A 4 5.49 -11.50 58.75
C ALA A 4 5.96 -11.33 57.28
N ALA A 5 7.26 -11.12 57.06
CA ALA A 5 7.86 -11.02 55.74
C ALA A 5 7.85 -12.36 54.98
N LEU A 6 8.03 -13.49 55.71
CA LEU A 6 7.96 -14.83 55.15
C LEU A 6 6.53 -15.18 54.74
N LYS A 7 5.51 -14.85 55.54
CA LYS A 7 4.09 -15.08 55.18
C LYS A 7 3.69 -14.28 53.97
N LYS A 8 4.11 -13.03 53.82
CA LYS A 8 3.85 -12.18 52.67
C LYS A 8 4.49 -12.73 51.39
N LYS A 9 5.69 -13.29 51.47
CA LYS A 9 6.42 -13.90 50.36
C LYS A 9 5.72 -15.18 49.86
N THR A 10 5.21 -16.01 50.78
CA THR A 10 4.49 -17.25 50.47
C THR A 10 3.12 -16.98 49.84
N SER A 11 2.39 -15.96 50.33
CA SER A 11 1.10 -15.55 49.73
C SER A 11 1.27 -15.00 48.33
N ARG A 12 2.31 -14.20 48.06
CA ARG A 12 2.60 -13.70 46.71
C ARG A 12 2.99 -14.83 45.74
N LYS A 13 3.78 -15.81 46.25
CA LYS A 13 4.14 -16.97 45.44
C LYS A 13 2.90 -17.81 45.06
N LYS A 14 1.99 -18.07 45.99
CA LYS A 14 0.72 -18.76 45.73
C LYS A 14 -0.18 -17.99 44.77
N LEU A 15 -0.19 -16.67 44.81
CA LEU A 15 -0.92 -15.85 43.84
C LEU A 15 -0.29 -15.92 42.46
N LEU A 16 1.02 -16.00 42.32
CA LEU A 16 1.71 -16.17 41.06
C LEU A 16 1.50 -17.58 40.50
N ASP A 17 1.53 -18.62 41.35
CA ASP A 17 1.29 -19.99 40.94
C ASP A 17 -0.17 -20.27 40.53
N ASN A 18 -1.12 -19.45 41.03
CA ASN A 18 -2.54 -19.49 40.64
C ASN A 18 -2.88 -18.56 39.47
N LEU A 19 -1.97 -17.73 39.00
CA LEU A 19 -2.12 -17.05 37.72
C LEU A 19 -1.93 -18.08 36.61
N GLU A 20 -3.03 -18.68 36.16
CA GLU A 20 -3.05 -19.39 34.90
C GLU A 20 -2.57 -18.40 33.83
N MET A 21 -1.35 -18.60 33.35
CA MET A 21 -0.91 -17.91 32.15
C MET A 21 -1.85 -18.34 31.04
N VAL A 22 -2.78 -17.49 30.69
CA VAL A 22 -3.59 -17.67 29.50
C VAL A 22 -2.58 -17.76 28.35
N ASP A 23 -2.46 -18.93 27.76
CA ASP A 23 -1.63 -19.17 26.60
C ASP A 23 -2.21 -18.33 25.43
N ILE A 24 -1.76 -17.08 25.36
CA ILE A 24 -2.17 -16.16 24.30
C ILE A 24 -1.55 -16.72 23.03
N LYS A 25 -2.34 -17.46 22.29
CA LYS A 25 -1.95 -17.95 20.97
C LYS A 25 -1.41 -16.77 20.17
N PRO A 26 -0.23 -16.87 19.58
CA PRO A 26 0.30 -15.81 18.75
C PRO A 26 -0.72 -15.45 17.67
N SER A 27 -0.91 -14.16 17.43
CA SER A 27 -1.86 -13.70 16.41
C SER A 27 -1.54 -14.36 15.08
N LEU A 28 -2.51 -15.05 14.51
CA LEU A 28 -2.43 -15.63 13.16
C LEU A 28 -2.60 -14.57 12.07
N ARG A 29 -2.80 -13.32 12.44
CA ARG A 29 -2.90 -12.22 11.49
C ARG A 29 -1.55 -12.03 10.81
N ARG A 30 -1.53 -12.29 9.53
CA ARG A 30 -0.40 -11.99 8.67
C ARG A 30 -0.66 -10.65 7.99
N TYR A 31 0.38 -9.84 7.88
CA TYR A 31 0.32 -8.55 7.19
C TYR A 31 1.05 -8.65 5.86
N PRO A 32 0.48 -8.10 4.77
CA PRO A 32 1.21 -8.02 3.51
C PRO A 32 2.44 -7.15 3.67
N PHE A 33 3.54 -7.54 3.06
CA PHE A 33 4.76 -6.76 3.04
C PHE A 33 4.98 -6.20 1.64
N ILE A 34 4.90 -4.89 1.53
CA ILE A 34 5.19 -4.16 0.30
C ILE A 34 6.41 -3.28 0.57
N GLY A 35 7.53 -3.64 -0.06
CA GLY A 35 8.78 -2.89 0.06
C GLY A 35 9.09 -2.16 -1.25
N PHE A 36 9.19 -0.85 -1.17
CA PHE A 36 9.69 -0.02 -2.27
C PHE A 36 11.17 0.25 -2.07
N LYS A 37 11.97 -0.04 -3.09
CA LYS A 37 13.38 0.33 -3.12
C LYS A 37 13.61 1.22 -4.32
N PRO A 38 14.12 2.45 -4.13
CA PRO A 38 14.44 3.31 -5.25
C PRO A 38 15.57 2.70 -6.08
N GLY A 39 15.43 2.72 -7.40
CA GLY A 39 16.47 2.28 -8.31
C GLY A 39 17.63 3.29 -8.42
N ARG A 40 17.35 4.54 -8.09
CA ARG A 40 18.32 5.67 -8.03
C ARG A 40 17.84 6.71 -7.04
N GLU A 41 18.72 7.59 -6.62
CA GLU A 41 18.36 8.72 -5.77
C GLU A 41 17.41 9.66 -6.51
N VAL A 42 16.41 10.13 -5.79
CA VAL A 42 15.43 11.09 -6.27
C VAL A 42 15.99 12.50 -6.09
N GLY A 43 15.79 13.38 -7.07
CA GLY A 43 16.18 14.79 -6.97
C GLY A 43 15.41 15.54 -5.88
N ASN A 44 15.71 16.82 -5.70
CA ASN A 44 15.17 17.65 -4.62
C ASN A 44 13.64 17.85 -4.66
N ILE A 45 13.02 17.70 -5.82
CA ILE A 45 11.57 17.82 -5.99
C ILE A 45 11.06 16.54 -6.65
N VAL A 46 10.06 15.93 -6.05
CA VAL A 46 9.38 14.73 -6.56
C VAL A 46 8.23 15.12 -7.47
N LEU A 47 7.41 16.06 -7.01
CA LEU A 47 6.25 16.58 -7.74
C LEU A 47 6.09 18.07 -7.41
N ASN A 48 5.89 18.89 -8.42
CA ASN A 48 5.46 20.28 -8.28
C ASN A 48 4.10 20.45 -8.95
N VAL A 49 3.17 21.11 -8.29
CA VAL A 49 1.81 21.41 -8.79
C VAL A 49 1.56 22.89 -8.60
N GLU A 50 1.10 23.59 -9.65
CA GLU A 50 0.86 25.03 -9.65
C GLU A 50 -0.51 25.36 -10.24
N GLY A 51 -1.38 25.94 -9.43
CA GLY A 51 -2.68 26.46 -9.86
C GLY A 51 -3.64 25.39 -10.40
N LEU A 52 -3.51 24.14 -9.99
CA LEU A 52 -4.30 23.04 -10.54
C LEU A 52 -5.78 23.25 -10.24
N THR A 53 -6.59 23.27 -11.30
CA THR A 53 -8.04 23.43 -11.21
C THR A 53 -8.72 22.40 -12.11
N LYS A 54 -9.74 21.73 -11.61
CA LYS A 54 -10.56 20.77 -12.35
C LYS A 54 -12.04 21.07 -12.14
N VAL A 55 -12.75 21.22 -13.24
CA VAL A 55 -14.22 21.40 -13.26
C VAL A 55 -14.86 20.21 -13.96
N VAL A 56 -15.90 19.65 -13.37
CA VAL A 56 -16.69 18.56 -13.95
C VAL A 56 -18.16 18.94 -13.81
N ASP A 57 -18.90 18.93 -14.90
CA ASP A 57 -20.33 19.28 -14.95
C ASP A 57 -20.66 20.64 -14.31
N GLY A 58 -19.73 21.62 -14.41
CA GLY A 58 -19.88 22.95 -13.82
C GLY A 58 -19.52 23.04 -12.34
N GLU A 59 -19.16 21.95 -11.69
CA GLU A 59 -18.68 21.90 -10.31
C GLU A 59 -17.15 21.88 -10.28
N LYS A 60 -16.55 22.76 -9.45
CA LYS A 60 -15.10 22.76 -9.22
C LYS A 60 -14.72 21.67 -8.22
N LEU A 61 -14.20 20.56 -8.72
CA LEU A 61 -13.66 19.49 -7.88
C LEU A 61 -12.30 19.84 -7.28
N ILE A 62 -11.45 20.52 -8.04
CA ILE A 62 -10.15 21.01 -7.59
C ILE A 62 -10.11 22.50 -7.91
N ASN A 63 -9.72 23.33 -6.96
CA ASN A 63 -9.75 24.77 -7.11
C ASN A 63 -8.40 25.41 -6.75
N ASN A 64 -7.61 25.75 -7.76
CA ASN A 64 -6.35 26.50 -7.67
C ASN A 64 -5.37 25.91 -6.62
N VAL A 65 -5.11 24.61 -6.71
CA VAL A 65 -4.25 23.91 -5.76
C VAL A 65 -2.79 24.01 -6.20
N SER A 66 -1.92 24.44 -5.28
CA SER A 66 -0.48 24.53 -5.51
C SER A 66 0.29 23.95 -4.33
N PHE A 67 1.22 23.05 -4.61
CA PHE A 67 2.14 22.48 -3.61
C PHE A 67 3.32 21.79 -4.30
N SER A 68 4.34 21.48 -3.51
CA SER A 68 5.45 20.63 -3.97
C SER A 68 5.73 19.53 -2.97
N ILE A 69 6.12 18.37 -3.48
CA ILE A 69 6.49 17.18 -2.69
C ILE A 69 7.98 16.97 -2.81
N GLN A 70 8.62 16.79 -1.67
CA GLN A 70 10.05 16.54 -1.56
C GLN A 70 10.35 15.03 -1.36
N PRO A 71 11.59 14.60 -1.54
CA PRO A 71 11.99 13.21 -1.30
C PRO A 71 11.67 12.77 0.14
N ASN A 72 11.24 11.52 0.28
CA ASN A 72 10.89 10.88 1.55
C ASN A 72 9.63 11.43 2.25
N GLU A 73 8.91 12.35 1.65
CA GLU A 73 7.61 12.78 2.18
C GLU A 73 6.53 11.72 1.93
N LYS A 74 5.61 11.64 2.87
CA LYS A 74 4.38 10.86 2.77
C LYS A 74 3.21 11.84 2.86
N VAL A 75 2.50 11.99 1.76
CA VAL A 75 1.40 12.94 1.64
C VAL A 75 0.08 12.20 1.66
N ALA A 76 -0.86 12.62 2.50
CA ALA A 76 -2.23 12.14 2.52
C ALA A 76 -3.14 13.21 1.94
N PHE A 77 -3.95 12.83 0.95
CA PHE A 77 -5.00 13.68 0.41
C PHE A 77 -6.31 13.36 1.14
N VAL A 78 -6.92 14.39 1.72
CA VAL A 78 -8.16 14.26 2.49
C VAL A 78 -9.19 15.19 1.86
N GLY A 79 -10.38 14.68 1.58
CA GLY A 79 -11.44 15.44 0.96
C GLY A 79 -12.44 14.55 0.22
N ASP A 80 -13.08 15.13 -0.77
CA ASP A 80 -14.00 14.40 -1.62
C ASP A 80 -13.27 13.33 -2.47
N ASP A 81 -13.86 12.14 -2.54
CA ASP A 81 -13.30 11.01 -3.29
C ASP A 81 -13.14 11.33 -4.79
N LYS A 82 -14.11 12.05 -5.37
CA LYS A 82 -14.07 12.41 -6.79
C LYS A 82 -12.95 13.40 -7.09
N ALA A 83 -12.74 14.36 -6.19
CA ALA A 83 -11.64 15.32 -6.32
C ALA A 83 -10.28 14.64 -6.21
N THR A 84 -10.13 13.72 -5.26
CA THR A 84 -8.91 12.93 -5.09
C THR A 84 -8.63 12.03 -6.29
N GLU A 85 -9.65 11.34 -6.80
CA GLU A 85 -9.52 10.50 -7.99
C GLU A 85 -9.15 11.33 -9.23
N ALA A 86 -9.82 12.47 -9.43
CA ALA A 86 -9.52 13.38 -10.54
C ALA A 86 -8.08 13.89 -10.47
N PHE A 87 -7.61 14.27 -9.29
CA PHE A 87 -6.22 14.69 -9.08
C PHE A 87 -5.23 13.61 -9.50
N PHE A 88 -5.42 12.36 -9.04
CA PHE A 88 -4.50 11.29 -9.40
C PHE A 88 -4.56 10.94 -10.90
N LYS A 89 -5.73 10.99 -11.54
CA LYS A 89 -5.85 10.80 -13.00
C LYS A 89 -5.08 11.87 -13.78
N ILE A 90 -5.17 13.13 -13.34
CA ILE A 90 -4.43 14.23 -13.97
C ILE A 90 -2.91 14.01 -13.89
N ILE A 91 -2.37 13.79 -12.68
CA ILE A 91 -0.92 13.66 -12.50
C ILE A 91 -0.34 12.39 -13.11
N MET A 92 -1.19 11.40 -13.41
CA MET A 92 -0.82 10.18 -14.14
C MET A 92 -1.01 10.28 -15.64
N GLY A 93 -1.55 11.43 -16.14
CA GLY A 93 -1.78 11.65 -17.56
C GLY A 93 -2.98 10.88 -18.12
N GLU A 94 -3.88 10.40 -17.27
CA GLU A 94 -5.14 9.75 -17.68
C GLU A 94 -6.27 10.77 -17.97
N ASP A 95 -6.12 12.02 -17.51
CA ASP A 95 -7.06 13.14 -17.70
C ASP A 95 -6.28 14.39 -18.08
N GLU A 96 -6.55 14.94 -19.27
CA GLU A 96 -5.88 16.13 -19.81
C GLU A 96 -6.75 17.39 -19.72
N ASP A 97 -7.99 17.29 -19.26
CA ASP A 97 -8.93 18.40 -19.14
C ASP A 97 -8.81 19.06 -17.74
N TYR A 98 -7.83 19.94 -17.59
CA TYR A 98 -7.57 20.72 -16.36
C TYR A 98 -6.88 22.03 -16.68
N GLU A 99 -6.90 22.96 -15.72
CA GLU A 99 -6.13 24.21 -15.75
C GLU A 99 -4.98 24.12 -14.73
N GLY A 100 -3.92 24.89 -14.99
CA GLY A 100 -2.71 24.89 -14.17
C GLY A 100 -1.64 23.96 -14.72
N GLU A 101 -0.60 23.73 -13.95
CA GLU A 101 0.57 22.95 -14.37
C GLU A 101 1.00 21.99 -13.27
N PHE A 102 1.55 20.85 -13.67
CA PHE A 102 2.30 19.99 -12.76
C PHE A 102 3.56 19.44 -13.44
N LYS A 103 4.55 19.14 -12.63
CA LYS A 103 5.81 18.60 -13.12
C LYS A 103 6.37 17.56 -12.16
N TRP A 104 6.62 16.38 -12.69
CA TRP A 104 7.37 15.33 -11.99
C TRP A 104 8.87 15.61 -12.03
N GLY A 105 9.58 15.25 -10.96
CA GLY A 105 11.03 15.28 -10.93
C GLY A 105 11.63 14.38 -12.01
N VAL A 106 12.71 14.83 -12.66
CA VAL A 106 13.35 14.14 -13.80
C VAL A 106 13.81 12.71 -13.43
N THR A 107 14.10 12.47 -12.16
CA THR A 107 14.61 11.18 -11.67
C THR A 107 13.52 10.33 -11.01
N THR A 108 12.25 10.73 -11.11
CA THR A 108 11.13 9.98 -10.54
C THR A 108 10.56 8.97 -11.53
N SER A 109 10.05 7.88 -11.01
CA SER A 109 9.17 6.97 -11.72
C SER A 109 7.88 6.84 -10.92
N GLN A 110 6.75 6.87 -11.61
CA GLN A 110 5.43 6.89 -11.01
C GLN A 110 4.79 5.51 -11.11
N SER A 111 4.03 5.16 -10.09
CA SER A 111 3.13 4.00 -10.11
C SER A 111 1.82 4.39 -9.45
N TYR A 112 0.72 4.03 -10.10
CA TYR A 112 -0.62 4.35 -9.64
C TYR A 112 -1.39 3.09 -9.30
N PHE A 113 -2.03 3.11 -8.13
CA PHE A 113 -2.97 2.09 -7.72
C PHE A 113 -4.38 2.69 -7.74
N PRO A 114 -5.17 2.44 -8.81
CA PRO A 114 -6.48 3.03 -8.97
C PRO A 114 -7.49 2.43 -8.00
N LYS A 115 -8.57 3.16 -7.72
CA LYS A 115 -9.70 2.69 -6.90
C LYS A 115 -10.40 1.51 -7.57
N ASP A 116 -10.59 1.59 -8.88
CA ASP A 116 -11.12 0.49 -9.71
C ASP A 116 -9.98 -0.24 -10.42
N ASN A 117 -9.74 -1.47 -10.01
CA ASN A 117 -8.73 -2.35 -10.56
C ASN A 117 -9.28 -3.34 -11.58
N SER A 118 -10.56 -3.28 -11.91
CA SER A 118 -11.27 -4.24 -12.77
C SER A 118 -10.57 -4.43 -14.11
N LYS A 119 -10.03 -3.37 -14.67
CA LYS A 119 -9.30 -3.40 -15.96
C LYS A 119 -8.10 -4.35 -15.98
N TYR A 120 -7.53 -4.69 -14.81
CA TYR A 120 -6.37 -5.58 -14.72
C TYR A 120 -6.74 -7.05 -14.49
N PHE A 121 -7.95 -7.32 -14.01
CA PHE A 121 -8.36 -8.64 -13.55
C PHE A 121 -9.58 -9.20 -14.25
N ASN A 122 -10.48 -8.36 -14.79
CA ASN A 122 -11.64 -8.83 -15.51
C ASN A 122 -11.20 -9.62 -16.74
N ASP A 123 -11.87 -10.75 -16.95
CA ASP A 123 -11.62 -11.67 -18.06
C ASP A 123 -10.21 -12.26 -18.13
N CYS A 124 -9.40 -12.08 -17.07
CA CYS A 124 -8.05 -12.62 -17.01
C CYS A 124 -8.05 -14.04 -16.45
N GLU A 125 -7.89 -15.04 -17.33
CA GLU A 125 -7.84 -16.45 -16.96
C GLU A 125 -6.46 -16.95 -16.53
N LEU A 126 -5.45 -16.07 -16.55
CA LEU A 126 -4.09 -16.42 -16.13
C LEU A 126 -4.03 -16.72 -14.64
N SER A 127 -3.11 -17.61 -14.24
CA SER A 127 -2.75 -17.75 -12.84
C SER A 127 -2.14 -16.44 -12.32
N LEU A 128 -2.21 -16.20 -11.01
CA LEU A 128 -1.56 -15.01 -10.42
C LEU A 128 -0.06 -14.97 -10.72
N VAL A 129 0.60 -16.10 -10.78
CA VAL A 129 2.01 -16.20 -11.15
C VAL A 129 2.23 -15.72 -12.58
N ASP A 130 1.43 -16.19 -13.54
CA ASP A 130 1.58 -15.84 -14.94
C ASP A 130 1.10 -14.40 -15.21
N TRP A 131 0.08 -13.94 -14.49
CA TRP A 131 -0.35 -12.56 -14.50
C TRP A 131 0.77 -11.63 -14.02
N LEU A 132 1.43 -11.96 -12.91
CA LEU A 132 2.55 -11.16 -12.40
C LEU A 132 3.76 -11.18 -13.34
N ARG A 133 3.98 -12.27 -14.06
CA ARG A 133 5.09 -12.41 -15.01
C ARG A 133 5.06 -11.35 -16.10
N GLN A 134 3.86 -10.90 -16.53
CA GLN A 134 3.70 -9.88 -17.58
C GLN A 134 4.32 -8.53 -17.18
N PHE A 135 4.45 -8.25 -15.89
CA PHE A 135 4.98 -7.00 -15.34
C PHE A 135 6.44 -7.11 -14.88
N THR A 136 7.12 -8.17 -15.30
CA THR A 136 8.53 -8.36 -14.93
C THR A 136 9.42 -8.30 -16.16
N ASP A 137 10.59 -7.66 -16.00
CA ASP A 137 11.60 -7.61 -17.05
C ASP A 137 12.34 -8.93 -17.14
N GLY A 138 12.32 -9.57 -18.31
CA GLY A 138 13.14 -10.70 -18.63
C GLY A 138 12.78 -12.04 -17.92
N ASN A 139 13.76 -12.90 -17.80
CA ASN A 139 13.59 -14.26 -17.26
C ASN A 139 13.59 -14.27 -15.73
N VAL A 140 12.44 -13.94 -15.13
CA VAL A 140 12.24 -14.08 -13.69
C VAL A 140 11.79 -15.54 -13.40
N TYR A 141 12.49 -16.21 -12.47
CA TYR A 141 12.13 -17.57 -12.07
C TYR A 141 10.77 -17.58 -11.37
N GLU A 142 10.01 -18.63 -11.60
CA GLU A 142 8.69 -18.81 -10.97
C GLU A 142 8.77 -18.74 -9.44
N GLN A 143 9.84 -19.23 -8.85
CA GLN A 143 10.06 -19.18 -7.40
C GLN A 143 10.10 -17.74 -6.88
N ASP A 144 10.70 -16.80 -7.63
CA ASP A 144 10.75 -15.39 -7.25
C ASP A 144 9.37 -14.75 -7.33
N LEU A 145 8.58 -15.08 -8.38
CA LEU A 145 7.20 -14.63 -8.53
C LEU A 145 6.31 -15.12 -7.38
N ARG A 146 6.41 -16.40 -7.05
CA ARG A 146 5.74 -17.00 -5.88
C ARG A 146 6.19 -16.34 -4.58
N GLY A 147 7.46 -16.01 -4.44
CA GLY A 147 7.99 -15.27 -3.30
C GLY A 147 7.39 -13.87 -3.18
N ARG A 148 7.22 -13.15 -4.29
CA ARG A 148 6.55 -11.83 -4.32
C ARG A 148 5.07 -11.94 -3.94
N LEU A 149 4.35 -12.92 -4.49
CA LEU A 149 2.95 -13.20 -4.15
C LEU A 149 2.80 -13.59 -2.67
N GLY A 150 3.72 -14.40 -2.14
CA GLY A 150 3.72 -14.79 -0.73
C GLY A 150 3.87 -13.61 0.22
N ARG A 151 4.61 -12.55 -0.17
CA ARG A 151 4.74 -11.31 0.63
C ARG A 151 3.41 -10.55 0.74
N VAL A 152 2.55 -10.66 -0.27
CA VAL A 152 1.19 -10.10 -0.26
C VAL A 152 0.13 -11.13 0.09
N LEU A 153 0.54 -12.21 0.76
CA LEU A 153 -0.29 -13.25 1.36
C LEU A 153 -0.85 -14.31 0.39
N PHE A 154 -0.55 -14.24 -0.89
CA PHE A 154 -0.87 -15.31 -1.83
C PHE A 154 0.23 -16.37 -1.83
N SER A 155 0.13 -17.36 -0.95
CA SER A 155 1.14 -18.42 -0.80
C SER A 155 0.60 -19.81 -1.16
N GLY A 156 1.49 -20.72 -1.56
CA GLY A 156 1.12 -22.10 -1.93
C GLY A 156 0.15 -22.13 -3.12
N GLU A 157 -0.98 -22.77 -2.96
CA GLU A 157 -2.02 -22.91 -4.00
C GLU A 157 -2.74 -21.59 -4.32
N GLU A 158 -2.75 -20.63 -3.39
CA GLU A 158 -3.34 -19.31 -3.61
C GLU A 158 -2.66 -18.58 -4.80
N ALA A 159 -1.36 -18.77 -4.99
CA ALA A 159 -0.62 -18.18 -6.09
C ALA A 159 -0.99 -18.76 -7.48
N LEU A 160 -1.65 -19.92 -7.51
CA LEU A 160 -2.09 -20.58 -8.74
C LEU A 160 -3.54 -20.25 -9.11
N LYS A 161 -4.28 -19.53 -8.26
CA LYS A 161 -5.63 -19.10 -8.57
C LYS A 161 -5.63 -18.20 -9.81
N LYS A 162 -6.69 -18.26 -10.57
CA LYS A 162 -6.89 -17.33 -11.70
C LYS A 162 -7.08 -15.91 -11.19
N ALA A 163 -6.57 -14.94 -11.96
CA ALA A 163 -6.64 -13.53 -11.58
C ALA A 163 -8.10 -13.03 -11.50
N ASN A 164 -8.97 -13.52 -12.35
CA ASN A 164 -10.39 -13.13 -12.42
C ASN A 164 -11.26 -13.62 -11.24
N VAL A 165 -10.75 -14.52 -10.37
CA VAL A 165 -11.49 -14.98 -9.19
C VAL A 165 -11.16 -14.19 -7.93
N LEU A 166 -10.29 -13.20 -8.03
CA LEU A 166 -10.00 -12.30 -6.92
C LEU A 166 -11.18 -11.38 -6.69
N SER A 167 -11.65 -11.32 -5.45
CA SER A 167 -12.59 -10.27 -5.03
C SER A 167 -11.83 -8.95 -4.91
N GLY A 168 -12.35 -7.92 -5.54
CA GLY A 168 -11.85 -6.55 -5.44
C GLY A 168 -11.98 -5.97 -4.03
#